data_b235aa68dde72dd35cf1b7c5191f7f9e
#
_entry.id   b235aa68dde72dd35cf1b7c5191f7f9e
#
_cell.length_a   1.000
_cell.length_b   1.000
_cell.length_c   1.000
_cell.angle_alpha   90.00
_cell.angle_beta   90.00
_cell.angle_gamma   90.00
#
_symmetry.space_group_name_H-M   'P 1'
#
loop_
_entity.id
_entity.type
_entity.pdbx_description
1 polymer ?
#
loop_
_entity_poly.entity_id
_entity_poly.type
_entity_poly.pdbx_seq_one_letter_code
_entity_poly.pdbx_strand_id
1 'polypeptide(L)'
;MRSVTIQVVDLVKECKPVMVQLEEARNQLREQVTPITEIERIPLMDAVGRILAEDAVAIQDQPPFSRSPLDGYAVRGKDTKGASFDQPKQLTVIGKVYAGQVFDGTIQENEAVRIMTGAPIPDGADTVIRQEDSDYGMDQVRIYKESKPYENYCPQGEDYKKGTVLLKKGCVLDGVSIAVLASLGNDLVSVYRKPKIAVISTGDEVMQPGNSLKPGKIYDSNLHFICGRLKELGVTPIAYGHCEDEVEKMTAQVELFAAQADLILTTGGVSVGQKDIMHEVVERLHAKQLFWKVALKPGAPTLAAVYKGIAMICLSGNPFGAAANFELLVRPTIAALTGNNRWELKTQKAFLQNDYKKHGKYRRFLRGYTENGKVWIPSGNHASGVLASMIGCNCLIELSQDGARKGEEVWIHLL
;
A
#
# COMPACT_ATOMS: atom_id res chain seq x y z
N MET A 1 -63.65 9.99 44.43
CA MET A 1 -62.77 9.25 43.56
C MET A 1 -62.19 10.21 42.55
N ARG A 2 -60.93 10.64 42.72
CA ARG A 2 -60.21 11.50 41.78
C ARG A 2 -59.40 10.61 40.90
N SER A 3 -59.64 10.60 39.60
CA SER A 3 -58.86 9.91 38.60
C SER A 3 -57.56 10.65 38.39
N VAL A 4 -56.42 9.96 38.61
CA VAL A 4 -55.08 10.43 38.29
C VAL A 4 -54.80 9.98 36.87
N THR A 5 -54.83 10.93 35.94
CA THR A 5 -54.35 10.69 34.57
C THR A 5 -52.83 10.81 34.55
N ILE A 6 -52.15 9.70 34.41
CA ILE A 6 -50.70 9.72 34.20
C ILE A 6 -50.45 10.10 32.74
N GLN A 7 -49.94 11.31 32.53
CA GLN A 7 -49.36 11.69 31.24
C GLN A 7 -48.02 10.95 31.08
N VAL A 8 -47.97 9.99 30.17
CA VAL A 8 -46.72 9.42 29.65
C VAL A 8 -46.12 10.51 28.78
N VAL A 9 -45.12 11.21 29.32
CA VAL A 9 -44.33 12.15 28.55
C VAL A 9 -43.35 11.29 27.75
N ASP A 10 -43.60 11.20 26.43
CA ASP A 10 -42.66 10.61 25.45
C ASP A 10 -41.33 11.37 25.51
N LEU A 11 -40.36 10.80 26.20
CA LEU A 11 -38.96 11.20 26.14
C LEU A 11 -38.34 10.59 24.88
N VAL A 12 -38.80 10.97 23.70
CA VAL A 12 -38.00 10.85 22.49
C VAL A 12 -36.92 11.90 22.60
N LYS A 13 -35.77 11.50 23.13
CA LYS A 13 -34.51 12.25 22.96
C LYS A 13 -34.23 12.33 21.48
N GLU A 14 -34.61 13.45 20.84
CA GLU A 14 -34.09 13.81 19.52
C GLU A 14 -32.56 13.78 19.60
N CYS A 15 -31.96 12.73 19.08
CA CYS A 15 -30.53 12.66 18.87
C CYS A 15 -30.18 13.74 17.83
N LYS A 16 -29.81 14.94 18.31
CA LYS A 16 -29.35 16.00 17.40
C LYS A 16 -28.17 15.50 16.59
N PRO A 17 -28.17 15.71 15.27
CA PRO A 17 -27.06 15.25 14.43
C PRO A 17 -25.73 15.89 14.90
N VAL A 18 -24.82 15.08 15.37
CA VAL A 18 -23.48 15.54 15.72
C VAL A 18 -22.69 15.67 14.41
N MET A 19 -22.71 16.88 13.84
CA MET A 19 -21.89 17.19 12.66
C MET A 19 -20.47 17.50 13.09
N VAL A 20 -19.51 16.78 12.51
CA VAL A 20 -18.08 16.93 12.82
C VAL A 20 -17.29 17.45 11.61
N GLN A 21 -16.14 18.05 11.87
CA GLN A 21 -15.17 18.37 10.81
C GLN A 21 -14.51 17.08 10.28
N LEU A 22 -13.97 17.13 9.06
CA LEU A 22 -13.34 15.98 8.42
C LEU A 22 -12.21 15.38 9.27
N GLU A 23 -11.36 16.23 9.81
CA GLU A 23 -10.22 15.83 10.64
C GLU A 23 -10.68 15.16 11.94
N GLU A 24 -11.72 15.69 12.54
CA GLU A 24 -12.33 15.10 13.75
C GLU A 24 -12.93 13.72 13.42
N ALA A 25 -13.67 13.61 12.31
CA ALA A 25 -14.23 12.34 11.86
C ALA A 25 -13.12 11.27 11.64
N ARG A 26 -12.02 11.66 11.00
CA ARG A 26 -10.85 10.78 10.83
C ARG A 26 -10.25 10.35 12.16
N ASN A 27 -10.08 11.26 13.09
CA ASN A 27 -9.50 10.95 14.40
C ASN A 27 -10.40 10.01 15.20
N GLN A 28 -11.69 10.29 15.25
CA GLN A 28 -12.66 9.41 15.91
C GLN A 28 -12.64 7.99 15.32
N LEU A 29 -12.60 7.86 13.99
CA LEU A 29 -12.53 6.55 13.34
C LEU A 29 -11.19 5.82 13.65
N ARG A 30 -10.05 6.52 13.61
CA ARG A 30 -8.74 5.95 13.94
C ARG A 30 -8.66 5.42 15.36
N GLU A 31 -9.27 6.13 16.31
CA GLU A 31 -9.32 5.73 17.72
C GLU A 31 -10.16 4.48 17.98
N GLN A 32 -11.08 4.14 17.07
CA GLN A 32 -11.97 2.98 17.23
C GLN A 32 -11.47 1.71 16.53
N VAL A 33 -10.41 1.78 15.75
CA VAL A 33 -9.82 0.59 15.12
C VAL A 33 -8.57 0.14 15.85
N THR A 34 -8.48 -1.17 16.09
CA THR A 34 -7.27 -1.77 16.68
C THR A 34 -6.36 -2.26 15.55
N PRO A 35 -5.08 -1.87 15.54
CA PRO A 35 -4.14 -2.37 14.55
C PRO A 35 -4.08 -3.90 14.52
N ILE A 36 -4.08 -4.47 13.34
CA ILE A 36 -3.97 -5.92 13.13
C ILE A 36 -2.58 -6.37 13.54
N THR A 37 -2.52 -7.30 14.49
CA THR A 37 -1.27 -7.89 15.00
C THR A 37 -1.14 -9.38 14.66
N GLU A 38 -2.17 -9.98 14.09
CA GLU A 38 -2.15 -11.39 13.67
C GLU A 38 -1.20 -11.59 12.50
N ILE A 39 -0.32 -12.60 12.63
CA ILE A 39 0.73 -12.92 11.67
C ILE A 39 0.34 -14.14 10.87
N GLU A 40 0.62 -14.13 9.59
CA GLU A 40 0.55 -15.29 8.70
C GLU A 40 1.87 -15.48 7.96
N ARG A 41 2.22 -16.71 7.62
CA ARG A 41 3.37 -17.02 6.77
C ARG A 41 2.88 -17.34 5.37
N ILE A 42 3.39 -16.63 4.40
CA ILE A 42 2.96 -16.75 3.01
C ILE A 42 4.16 -16.94 2.08
N PRO A 43 3.97 -17.52 0.88
CA PRO A 43 5.01 -17.59 -0.12
C PRO A 43 5.60 -16.21 -0.43
N LEU A 44 6.92 -16.15 -0.64
CA LEU A 44 7.66 -14.91 -0.88
C LEU A 44 7.02 -14.05 -1.99
N MET A 45 6.59 -14.67 -3.10
CA MET A 45 6.01 -13.94 -4.23
C MET A 45 4.62 -13.35 -3.93
N ASP A 46 3.88 -13.90 -2.95
CA ASP A 46 2.59 -13.38 -2.52
C ASP A 46 2.73 -12.24 -1.51
N ALA A 47 3.98 -11.94 -1.08
CA ALA A 47 4.26 -10.94 -0.07
C ALA A 47 4.34 -9.50 -0.61
N VAL A 48 4.31 -9.28 -1.92
CA VAL A 48 4.30 -7.93 -2.51
C VAL A 48 3.10 -7.12 -1.98
N GLY A 49 3.39 -5.90 -1.47
CA GLY A 49 2.36 -5.02 -0.89
C GLY A 49 1.89 -5.41 0.52
N ARG A 50 2.41 -6.52 1.09
CA ARG A 50 2.13 -6.93 2.47
C ARG A 50 3.03 -6.16 3.44
N ILE A 51 2.67 -6.21 4.72
CA ILE A 51 3.43 -5.57 5.80
C ILE A 51 4.24 -6.63 6.52
N LEU A 52 5.55 -6.45 6.58
CA LEU A 52 6.48 -7.36 7.24
C LEU A 52 6.20 -7.42 8.75
N ALA A 53 6.07 -8.63 9.32
CA ALA A 53 5.72 -8.82 10.71
C ALA A 53 6.91 -8.96 11.66
N GLU A 54 8.11 -9.14 11.12
CA GLU A 54 9.36 -9.27 11.89
C GLU A 54 10.53 -8.65 11.13
N ASP A 55 11.61 -8.27 11.84
CA ASP A 55 12.81 -7.73 11.18
C ASP A 55 13.47 -8.81 10.30
N ALA A 56 13.83 -8.46 9.07
CA ALA A 56 14.64 -9.32 8.21
C ALA A 56 16.12 -9.07 8.49
N VAL A 57 16.77 -10.03 9.11
CA VAL A 57 18.16 -9.95 9.54
C VAL A 57 19.03 -10.85 8.68
N ALA A 58 20.15 -10.34 8.20
CA ALA A 58 21.11 -11.12 7.43
C ALA A 58 21.70 -12.28 8.26
N ILE A 59 21.48 -13.51 7.83
CA ILE A 59 21.99 -14.72 8.48
C ILE A 59 23.43 -15.07 8.08
N GLN A 60 23.89 -14.49 6.97
CA GLN A 60 25.24 -14.64 6.40
C GLN A 60 25.65 -13.33 5.71
N ASP A 61 26.91 -13.23 5.35
CA ASP A 61 27.44 -12.16 4.51
C ASP A 61 26.92 -12.29 3.07
N GLN A 62 26.80 -11.16 2.37
CA GLN A 62 26.47 -11.12 0.93
C GLN A 62 27.49 -10.24 0.18
N PRO A 63 28.23 -10.79 -0.81
CA PRO A 63 28.30 -12.20 -1.14
C PRO A 63 28.90 -13.04 0.01
N PRO A 64 28.60 -14.35 0.08
CA PRO A 64 29.07 -15.20 1.18
C PRO A 64 30.56 -15.59 1.07
N PHE A 65 31.24 -15.18 0.02
CA PHE A 65 32.66 -15.36 -0.23
C PHE A 65 33.20 -14.21 -1.10
N SER A 66 34.48 -13.96 -1.05
CA SER A 66 35.13 -13.02 -1.97
C SER A 66 35.12 -13.58 -3.40
N ARG A 67 34.78 -12.74 -4.38
CA ARG A 67 34.56 -13.16 -5.78
C ARG A 67 35.24 -12.25 -6.78
N SER A 68 35.49 -12.78 -7.99
CA SER A 68 35.96 -11.96 -9.10
C SER A 68 34.84 -11.15 -9.72
N PRO A 69 35.00 -9.83 -9.92
CA PRO A 69 34.08 -9.02 -10.69
C PRO A 69 34.21 -9.14 -12.20
N LEU A 70 35.22 -9.85 -12.68
CA LEU A 70 35.58 -9.95 -14.11
C LEU A 70 36.26 -11.28 -14.45
N ASP A 71 36.41 -11.57 -15.74
CA ASP A 71 37.17 -12.70 -16.25
C ASP A 71 38.66 -12.37 -16.29
N GLY A 72 39.48 -13.31 -15.80
CA GLY A 72 40.91 -13.06 -15.72
C GLY A 72 41.70 -14.14 -15.03
N TYR A 73 42.69 -13.74 -14.25
CA TYR A 73 43.60 -14.62 -13.51
C TYR A 73 43.70 -14.17 -12.07
N ALA A 74 43.29 -15.02 -11.15
CA ALA A 74 43.50 -14.82 -9.72
C ALA A 74 44.97 -15.07 -9.40
N VAL A 75 45.63 -14.12 -8.77
CA VAL A 75 47.07 -14.15 -8.51
C VAL A 75 47.41 -13.49 -7.18
N ARG A 76 48.63 -13.62 -6.70
CA ARG A 76 49.16 -12.78 -5.65
C ARG A 76 49.66 -11.49 -6.28
N GLY A 77 49.14 -10.33 -5.91
CA GLY A 77 49.52 -9.03 -6.49
C GLY A 77 51.00 -8.77 -6.48
N LYS A 78 51.74 -9.23 -5.44
CA LYS A 78 53.17 -9.09 -5.33
C LYS A 78 53.95 -9.80 -6.47
N ASP A 79 53.42 -10.85 -7.07
CA ASP A 79 54.06 -11.58 -8.15
C ASP A 79 53.93 -10.85 -9.50
N THR A 80 53.10 -9.83 -9.56
CA THR A 80 52.92 -8.96 -10.75
C THR A 80 53.79 -7.71 -10.69
N LYS A 81 54.56 -7.49 -9.62
CA LYS A 81 55.35 -6.28 -9.40
C LYS A 81 56.30 -5.99 -10.56
N GLY A 82 56.21 -4.79 -11.13
CA GLY A 82 57.00 -4.35 -12.28
C GLY A 82 56.54 -4.94 -13.62
N ALA A 83 55.36 -5.61 -13.67
CA ALA A 83 54.83 -6.13 -14.92
C ALA A 83 54.46 -4.98 -15.86
N SER A 84 54.92 -5.07 -17.11
CA SER A 84 54.57 -4.16 -18.20
C SER A 84 54.53 -4.91 -19.52
N PHE A 85 54.10 -4.28 -20.60
CA PHE A 85 54.10 -4.90 -21.94
C PHE A 85 55.52 -5.27 -22.39
N ASP A 86 56.52 -4.45 -22.04
CA ASP A 86 57.93 -4.71 -22.39
C ASP A 86 58.63 -5.70 -21.44
N GLN A 87 58.12 -5.84 -20.23
CA GLN A 87 58.62 -6.72 -19.17
C GLN A 87 57.49 -7.52 -18.53
N PRO A 88 56.88 -8.46 -19.26
CA PRO A 88 55.79 -9.25 -18.72
C PRO A 88 56.25 -10.19 -17.60
N LYS A 89 55.36 -10.43 -16.62
CA LYS A 89 55.54 -11.46 -15.62
C LYS A 89 54.92 -12.76 -16.11
N GLN A 90 55.67 -13.84 -16.06
CA GLN A 90 55.19 -15.17 -16.45
C GLN A 90 54.78 -15.94 -15.20
N LEU A 91 53.51 -16.42 -15.18
CA LEU A 91 52.97 -17.21 -14.10
C LEU A 91 52.46 -18.55 -14.62
N THR A 92 52.57 -19.61 -13.81
CA THR A 92 52.05 -20.95 -14.13
C THR A 92 50.55 -21.01 -13.81
N VAL A 93 49.75 -21.40 -14.79
CA VAL A 93 48.30 -21.55 -14.58
C VAL A 93 48.05 -22.96 -14.03
N ILE A 94 47.70 -23.02 -12.73
CA ILE A 94 47.50 -24.28 -11.99
C ILE A 94 46.06 -24.79 -12.03
N GLY A 95 45.14 -24.04 -12.63
CA GLY A 95 43.76 -24.46 -12.76
C GLY A 95 42.85 -23.38 -13.29
N LYS A 96 41.54 -23.69 -13.28
CA LYS A 96 40.49 -22.82 -13.75
C LYS A 96 39.28 -22.96 -12.85
N VAL A 97 38.59 -21.83 -12.55
CA VAL A 97 37.39 -21.81 -11.71
C VAL A 97 36.30 -20.94 -12.34
N TYR A 98 35.07 -21.46 -12.32
CA TYR A 98 33.86 -20.77 -12.80
C TYR A 98 32.96 -20.41 -11.65
N ALA A 99 32.00 -19.49 -11.88
CA ALA A 99 30.94 -19.24 -10.95
C ALA A 99 30.19 -20.54 -10.60
N GLY A 100 29.90 -20.72 -9.30
CA GLY A 100 29.29 -21.95 -8.78
C GLY A 100 30.27 -23.10 -8.53
N GLN A 101 31.57 -22.91 -8.76
CA GLN A 101 32.65 -23.86 -8.45
C GLN A 101 33.59 -23.26 -7.41
N VAL A 102 34.31 -24.09 -6.71
CA VAL A 102 35.39 -23.71 -5.79
C VAL A 102 36.68 -24.36 -6.30
N PHE A 103 37.78 -23.60 -6.32
CA PHE A 103 39.11 -24.15 -6.63
C PHE A 103 39.67 -24.85 -5.38
N ASP A 104 39.98 -26.12 -5.52
CA ASP A 104 40.57 -26.92 -4.44
C ASP A 104 42.08 -26.80 -4.47
N GLY A 105 42.62 -25.80 -3.79
CA GLY A 105 44.06 -25.54 -3.70
C GLY A 105 44.35 -24.11 -3.25
N THR A 106 45.65 -23.83 -3.04
CA THR A 106 46.19 -22.54 -2.62
C THR A 106 47.20 -22.04 -3.61
N ILE A 107 47.01 -20.84 -4.16
CA ILE A 107 47.95 -20.21 -5.12
C ILE A 107 49.27 -19.89 -4.41
N GLN A 108 50.34 -20.44 -4.93
CA GLN A 108 51.70 -20.21 -4.45
C GLN A 108 52.42 -19.12 -5.27
N GLU A 109 53.71 -18.90 -5.00
CA GLU A 109 54.52 -17.92 -5.71
C GLU A 109 54.66 -18.25 -7.20
N ASN A 110 54.43 -17.25 -8.06
CA ASN A 110 54.43 -17.36 -9.53
C ASN A 110 53.34 -18.32 -10.08
N GLU A 111 52.27 -18.56 -9.33
CA GLU A 111 51.09 -19.30 -9.79
C GLU A 111 49.89 -18.39 -10.05
N ALA A 112 49.00 -18.85 -10.90
CA ALA A 112 47.78 -18.23 -11.26
C ALA A 112 46.65 -19.26 -11.41
N VAL A 113 45.41 -18.86 -11.10
CA VAL A 113 44.22 -19.66 -11.45
C VAL A 113 43.37 -18.81 -12.41
N ARG A 114 43.04 -19.39 -13.57
CA ARG A 114 42.12 -18.73 -14.48
C ARG A 114 40.74 -18.64 -13.84
N ILE A 115 40.18 -17.43 -13.68
CA ILE A 115 38.96 -17.18 -12.95
C ILE A 115 37.97 -16.47 -13.84
N MET A 116 36.66 -16.83 -13.71
CA MET A 116 35.57 -16.19 -14.41
C MET A 116 34.76 -15.30 -13.44
N THR A 117 34.09 -14.33 -14.01
CA THR A 117 33.19 -13.42 -13.29
C THR A 117 32.24 -14.17 -12.34
N GLY A 118 32.17 -13.75 -11.09
CA GLY A 118 31.32 -14.35 -10.05
C GLY A 118 31.92 -15.59 -9.37
N ALA A 119 33.06 -16.13 -9.85
CA ALA A 119 33.71 -17.24 -9.19
C ALA A 119 34.38 -16.83 -7.88
N PRO A 120 34.39 -17.70 -6.85
CA PRO A 120 35.15 -17.48 -5.63
C PRO A 120 36.64 -17.29 -5.93
N ILE A 121 37.25 -16.32 -5.26
CA ILE A 121 38.70 -16.11 -5.37
C ILE A 121 39.40 -17.23 -4.62
N PRO A 122 40.32 -17.96 -5.27
CA PRO A 122 41.08 -19.05 -4.64
C PRO A 122 41.94 -18.57 -3.48
N ASP A 123 42.14 -19.43 -2.50
CA ASP A 123 43.06 -19.17 -1.41
C ASP A 123 44.44 -18.84 -1.92
N GLY A 124 45.12 -17.89 -1.28
CA GLY A 124 46.45 -17.40 -1.67
C GLY A 124 46.44 -16.26 -2.68
N ALA A 125 45.35 -16.04 -3.43
CA ALA A 125 45.20 -14.87 -4.29
C ALA A 125 44.64 -13.67 -3.49
N ASP A 126 45.11 -12.49 -3.83
CA ASP A 126 44.67 -11.22 -3.27
C ASP A 126 44.22 -10.21 -4.34
N THR A 127 44.29 -10.58 -5.63
CA THR A 127 43.89 -9.73 -6.76
C THR A 127 43.49 -10.55 -7.98
N VAL A 128 42.80 -9.96 -8.93
CA VAL A 128 42.47 -10.53 -10.22
C VAL A 128 42.97 -9.62 -11.33
N ILE A 129 43.87 -10.20 -12.20
CA ILE A 129 44.28 -9.54 -13.42
C ILE A 129 43.21 -9.76 -14.49
N ARG A 130 42.79 -8.70 -15.17
CA ARG A 130 41.85 -8.83 -16.29
C ARG A 130 42.51 -9.67 -17.41
N GLN A 131 41.75 -10.51 -18.07
CA GLN A 131 42.27 -11.33 -19.17
C GLN A 131 42.86 -10.47 -20.30
N GLU A 132 42.35 -9.23 -20.53
CA GLU A 132 42.86 -8.29 -21.52
C GLU A 132 44.24 -7.72 -21.17
N ASP A 133 44.66 -7.79 -19.91
CA ASP A 133 45.98 -7.40 -19.43
C ASP A 133 46.96 -8.57 -19.43
N SER A 134 46.70 -9.64 -20.25
CA SER A 134 47.49 -10.88 -20.39
C SER A 134 47.53 -11.39 -21.83
N ASP A 135 48.30 -12.46 -22.09
CA ASP A 135 48.32 -13.19 -23.36
C ASP A 135 47.31 -14.33 -23.47
N TYR A 136 46.33 -14.40 -22.54
CA TYR A 136 45.32 -15.48 -22.47
C TYR A 136 45.87 -16.90 -22.28
N GLY A 137 47.10 -17.03 -21.77
CA GLY A 137 47.80 -18.31 -21.63
C GLY A 137 47.02 -19.32 -20.77
N MET A 138 47.08 -20.61 -21.17
CA MET A 138 46.32 -21.69 -20.52
C MET A 138 47.12 -22.51 -19.52
N ASP A 139 48.40 -22.76 -19.82
CA ASP A 139 49.34 -23.49 -18.94
C ASP A 139 50.31 -22.51 -18.26
N GLN A 140 50.68 -21.48 -19.00
CA GLN A 140 51.47 -20.35 -18.54
C GLN A 140 50.84 -19.08 -19.07
N VAL A 141 50.79 -18.02 -18.26
CA VAL A 141 50.23 -16.73 -18.65
C VAL A 141 51.26 -15.63 -18.48
N ARG A 142 51.36 -14.74 -19.46
CA ARG A 142 52.12 -13.49 -19.36
C ARG A 142 51.23 -12.36 -18.95
N ILE A 143 51.58 -11.73 -17.83
CA ILE A 143 50.85 -10.59 -17.26
C ILE A 143 51.55 -9.30 -17.68
N TYR A 144 50.83 -8.39 -18.30
CA TYR A 144 51.33 -7.13 -18.87
C TYR A 144 51.10 -5.91 -17.97
N LYS A 145 50.47 -6.09 -16.82
CA LYS A 145 50.15 -4.98 -15.91
C LYS A 145 50.35 -5.38 -14.45
N GLU A 146 51.07 -4.53 -13.72
CA GLU A 146 51.14 -4.65 -12.26
C GLU A 146 49.79 -4.40 -11.63
N SER A 147 49.41 -5.23 -10.67
CA SER A 147 48.16 -5.07 -9.88
C SER A 147 48.49 -5.00 -8.40
N LYS A 148 47.70 -4.18 -7.72
CA LYS A 148 47.76 -4.01 -6.25
C LYS A 148 46.88 -5.04 -5.56
N PRO A 149 47.22 -5.41 -4.33
CA PRO A 149 46.32 -6.23 -3.51
C PRO A 149 44.90 -5.61 -3.46
N TYR A 150 43.89 -6.48 -3.60
CA TYR A 150 42.45 -6.15 -3.65
C TYR A 150 41.99 -5.33 -4.87
N GLU A 151 42.82 -5.22 -5.93
CA GLU A 151 42.36 -4.71 -7.23
C GLU A 151 41.54 -5.79 -7.95
N ASN A 152 40.41 -5.39 -8.53
CA ASN A 152 39.43 -6.30 -9.12
C ASN A 152 39.03 -7.45 -8.19
N TYR A 153 38.72 -7.11 -6.96
CA TYR A 153 38.42 -8.04 -5.88
C TYR A 153 37.13 -7.57 -5.17
N CYS A 154 36.06 -8.36 -5.28
CA CYS A 154 34.81 -8.11 -4.60
C CYS A 154 34.84 -8.87 -3.25
N PRO A 155 34.98 -8.18 -2.12
CA PRO A 155 35.15 -8.86 -0.85
C PRO A 155 33.86 -9.52 -0.37
N GLN A 156 34.02 -10.56 0.44
CA GLN A 156 32.89 -11.12 1.21
C GLN A 156 32.18 -10.02 2.01
N GLY A 157 30.85 -10.01 1.94
CA GLY A 157 30.03 -9.04 2.67
C GLY A 157 30.08 -7.62 2.08
N GLU A 158 30.42 -7.47 0.80
CA GLU A 158 30.43 -6.17 0.12
C GLU A 158 29.05 -5.50 0.11
N ASP A 159 27.98 -6.25 -0.08
CA ASP A 159 26.61 -5.74 -0.07
C ASP A 159 26.10 -5.57 1.38
N TYR A 160 26.15 -6.66 2.16
CA TYR A 160 25.80 -6.59 3.59
C TYR A 160 26.49 -7.70 4.38
N LYS A 161 26.66 -7.47 5.66
CA LYS A 161 27.27 -8.41 6.61
C LYS A 161 26.23 -9.13 7.44
N LYS A 162 26.57 -10.32 7.89
CA LYS A 162 25.78 -11.09 8.87
C LYS A 162 25.41 -10.23 10.07
N GLY A 163 24.14 -10.31 10.49
CA GLY A 163 23.59 -9.54 11.60
C GLY A 163 23.03 -8.16 11.20
N THR A 164 23.23 -7.73 9.94
CA THR A 164 22.63 -6.47 9.46
C THR A 164 21.11 -6.62 9.36
N VAL A 165 20.36 -5.68 9.91
CA VAL A 165 18.91 -5.58 9.73
C VAL A 165 18.65 -4.90 8.40
N LEU A 166 18.16 -5.64 7.42
CA LEU A 166 17.92 -5.16 6.06
C LEU A 166 16.53 -4.57 5.88
N LEU A 167 15.51 -5.18 6.48
CA LEU A 167 14.15 -4.68 6.47
C LEU A 167 13.61 -4.65 7.89
N LYS A 168 12.93 -3.58 8.23
CA LYS A 168 12.30 -3.43 9.55
C LYS A 168 10.87 -3.97 9.54
N LYS A 169 10.47 -4.58 10.64
CA LYS A 169 9.07 -4.86 10.97
C LYS A 169 8.20 -3.63 10.70
N GLY A 170 7.04 -3.83 10.08
CA GLY A 170 6.10 -2.77 9.73
C GLY A 170 6.37 -2.12 8.37
N CYS A 171 7.46 -2.44 7.68
CA CYS A 171 7.66 -1.95 6.32
C CYS A 171 6.71 -2.65 5.33
N VAL A 172 6.34 -1.95 4.28
CA VAL A 172 5.57 -2.51 3.16
C VAL A 172 6.52 -3.10 2.15
N LEU A 173 6.35 -4.37 1.83
CA LEU A 173 7.20 -5.12 0.92
C LEU A 173 6.95 -4.72 -0.54
N ASP A 174 8.01 -4.30 -1.21
CA ASP A 174 8.04 -4.02 -2.64
C ASP A 174 8.97 -4.99 -3.38
N GLY A 175 9.18 -4.79 -4.69
CA GLY A 175 10.03 -5.67 -5.47
C GLY A 175 11.48 -5.76 -4.97
N VAL A 176 12.03 -4.66 -4.44
CA VAL A 176 13.39 -4.65 -3.86
C VAL A 176 13.41 -5.44 -2.55
N SER A 177 12.41 -5.24 -1.71
CA SER A 177 12.24 -6.00 -0.45
C SER A 177 12.13 -7.51 -0.71
N ILE A 178 11.41 -7.91 -1.75
CA ILE A 178 11.30 -9.32 -2.15
C ILE A 178 12.65 -9.88 -2.59
N ALA A 179 13.42 -9.12 -3.40
CA ALA A 179 14.74 -9.54 -3.83
C ALA A 179 15.72 -9.70 -2.65
N VAL A 180 15.66 -8.77 -1.68
CA VAL A 180 16.46 -8.86 -0.44
C VAL A 180 16.06 -10.08 0.38
N LEU A 181 14.77 -10.35 0.59
CA LEU A 181 14.30 -11.54 1.30
C LEU A 181 14.70 -12.84 0.59
N ALA A 182 14.67 -12.85 -0.74
CA ALA A 182 15.16 -13.97 -1.55
C ALA A 182 16.67 -14.21 -1.36
N SER A 183 17.47 -13.13 -1.32
CA SER A 183 18.93 -13.25 -1.09
C SER A 183 19.29 -13.76 0.31
N LEU A 184 18.37 -13.63 1.27
CA LEU A 184 18.45 -14.24 2.60
C LEU A 184 18.02 -15.73 2.62
N GLY A 185 17.55 -16.27 1.49
CA GLY A 185 17.10 -17.67 1.38
C GLY A 185 15.67 -17.90 1.90
N ASN A 186 14.86 -16.86 2.05
CA ASN A 186 13.47 -17.02 2.51
C ASN A 186 12.56 -17.43 1.34
N ASP A 187 11.88 -18.53 1.47
CA ASP A 187 10.78 -18.98 0.60
C ASP A 187 9.40 -18.59 1.15
N LEU A 188 9.29 -18.46 2.47
CA LEU A 188 8.12 -18.00 3.22
C LEU A 188 8.46 -16.75 4.01
N VAL A 189 7.50 -15.83 4.11
CA VAL A 189 7.65 -14.56 4.80
C VAL A 189 6.54 -14.38 5.84
N SER A 190 6.92 -13.97 7.05
CA SER A 190 6.00 -13.58 8.12
C SER A 190 5.47 -12.16 7.84
N VAL A 191 4.17 -12.04 7.62
CA VAL A 191 3.50 -10.77 7.34
C VAL A 191 2.27 -10.62 8.23
N TYR A 192 1.85 -9.38 8.48
CA TYR A 192 0.55 -9.16 9.09
C TYR A 192 -0.56 -9.57 8.12
N ARG A 193 -1.62 -10.23 8.63
CA ARG A 193 -2.77 -10.61 7.79
C ARG A 193 -3.44 -9.39 7.16
N LYS A 194 -4.13 -9.61 6.06
CA LYS A 194 -4.97 -8.57 5.44
C LYS A 194 -6.19 -8.25 6.30
N PRO A 195 -6.69 -6.99 6.26
CA PRO A 195 -7.93 -6.62 6.94
C PRO A 195 -9.11 -7.36 6.30
N LYS A 196 -10.04 -7.79 7.15
CA LYS A 196 -11.30 -8.41 6.75
C LYS A 196 -12.38 -7.32 6.69
N ILE A 197 -12.76 -6.91 5.49
CA ILE A 197 -13.73 -5.83 5.26
C ILE A 197 -14.99 -6.40 4.65
N ALA A 198 -16.16 -6.09 5.23
CA ALA A 198 -17.45 -6.38 4.66
C ALA A 198 -18.07 -5.11 4.04
N VAL A 199 -18.77 -5.26 2.92
CA VAL A 199 -19.39 -4.14 2.21
C VAL A 199 -20.86 -4.47 1.93
N ILE A 200 -21.78 -3.59 2.34
CA ILE A 200 -23.22 -3.74 2.14
C ILE A 200 -23.75 -2.51 1.41
N SER A 201 -24.42 -2.70 0.30
CA SER A 201 -25.24 -1.64 -0.31
C SER A 201 -26.70 -1.77 0.13
N THR A 202 -27.41 -0.65 0.25
CA THR A 202 -28.85 -0.65 0.47
C THR A 202 -29.53 0.40 -0.41
N GLY A 203 -30.80 0.18 -0.68
CA GLY A 203 -31.64 1.03 -1.53
C GLY A 203 -32.65 0.18 -2.31
N ASP A 204 -33.94 0.41 -2.08
CA ASP A 204 -35.00 -0.30 -2.83
C ASP A 204 -34.86 -0.07 -4.36
N GLU A 205 -34.28 1.09 -4.77
CA GLU A 205 -34.07 1.43 -6.18
C GLU A 205 -32.90 0.66 -6.82
N VAL A 206 -32.04 0.03 -6.02
CA VAL A 206 -30.78 -0.56 -6.48
C VAL A 206 -30.96 -1.99 -6.98
N MET A 207 -30.36 -2.32 -8.11
CA MET A 207 -30.33 -3.66 -8.70
C MET A 207 -28.90 -4.11 -9.00
N GLN A 208 -28.66 -5.41 -8.88
CA GLN A 208 -27.38 -5.98 -9.24
C GLN A 208 -27.16 -5.96 -10.76
N PRO A 209 -25.97 -5.63 -11.26
CA PRO A 209 -25.61 -5.77 -12.68
C PRO A 209 -25.85 -7.17 -13.19
N GLY A 210 -26.19 -7.28 -14.48
CA GLY A 210 -26.54 -8.55 -15.13
C GLY A 210 -28.03 -8.85 -15.15
N ASN A 211 -28.83 -8.20 -14.31
CA ASN A 211 -30.30 -8.31 -14.35
C ASN A 211 -30.89 -7.24 -15.28
N SER A 212 -32.04 -7.54 -15.89
CA SER A 212 -32.80 -6.55 -16.70
C SER A 212 -33.26 -5.40 -15.81
N LEU A 213 -32.94 -4.16 -16.18
CA LEU A 213 -33.32 -2.97 -15.41
C LEU A 213 -34.86 -2.78 -15.44
N LYS A 214 -35.44 -2.68 -14.24
CA LYS A 214 -36.88 -2.40 -14.10
C LYS A 214 -37.14 -0.89 -14.05
N PRO A 215 -38.33 -0.41 -14.43
CA PRO A 215 -38.69 1.01 -14.26
C PRO A 215 -38.47 1.50 -12.83
N GLY A 216 -37.87 2.68 -12.68
CA GLY A 216 -37.57 3.27 -11.36
C GLY A 216 -36.36 2.68 -10.63
N LYS A 217 -35.65 1.71 -11.24
CA LYS A 217 -34.45 1.11 -10.65
C LYS A 217 -33.18 1.60 -11.35
N ILE A 218 -32.05 1.47 -10.64
CA ILE A 218 -30.70 1.76 -11.12
C ILE A 218 -29.77 0.59 -10.79
N TYR A 219 -28.65 0.46 -11.48
CA TYR A 219 -27.64 -0.53 -11.12
C TYR A 219 -26.76 -0.07 -9.96
N ASP A 220 -26.34 -1.01 -9.12
CA ASP A 220 -25.46 -0.79 -7.98
C ASP A 220 -24.03 -0.43 -8.42
N SER A 221 -23.77 0.85 -8.54
CA SER A 221 -22.43 1.35 -8.83
C SER A 221 -21.57 1.53 -7.58
N ASN A 222 -22.18 1.83 -6.43
CA ASN A 222 -21.47 2.13 -5.20
C ASN A 222 -20.77 0.91 -4.62
N LEU A 223 -21.49 -0.22 -4.51
CA LEU A 223 -20.91 -1.48 -4.05
C LEU A 223 -19.69 -1.86 -4.89
N HIS A 224 -19.84 -1.78 -6.23
CA HIS A 224 -18.79 -2.15 -7.16
C HIS A 224 -17.62 -1.19 -7.13
N PHE A 225 -17.86 0.12 -6.97
CA PHE A 225 -16.81 1.12 -6.76
C PHE A 225 -16.00 0.81 -5.49
N ILE A 226 -16.68 0.65 -4.35
CA ILE A 226 -16.01 0.39 -3.05
C ILE A 226 -15.18 -0.91 -3.12
N CYS A 227 -15.79 -1.99 -3.62
CA CYS A 227 -15.08 -3.28 -3.76
C CYS A 227 -13.91 -3.20 -4.75
N GLY A 228 -14.06 -2.45 -5.85
CA GLY A 228 -13.01 -2.19 -6.82
C GLY A 228 -11.83 -1.45 -6.18
N ARG A 229 -12.10 -0.34 -5.47
CA ARG A 229 -11.07 0.43 -4.78
C ARG A 229 -10.34 -0.37 -3.70
N LEU A 230 -11.06 -1.19 -2.92
CA LEU A 230 -10.44 -2.09 -1.95
C LEU A 230 -9.46 -3.06 -2.64
N LYS A 231 -9.85 -3.65 -3.78
CA LYS A 231 -8.99 -4.56 -4.55
C LYS A 231 -7.75 -3.87 -5.12
N GLU A 232 -7.89 -2.66 -5.68
CA GLU A 232 -6.76 -1.84 -6.17
C GLU A 232 -5.74 -1.57 -5.05
N LEU A 233 -6.22 -1.41 -3.82
CA LEU A 233 -5.39 -1.22 -2.64
C LEU A 233 -4.93 -2.54 -1.99
N GLY A 234 -5.16 -3.68 -2.65
CA GLY A 234 -4.66 -5.00 -2.23
C GLY A 234 -5.51 -5.73 -1.19
N VAL A 235 -6.75 -5.25 -0.92
CA VAL A 235 -7.69 -5.90 -0.01
C VAL A 235 -8.91 -6.42 -0.77
N THR A 236 -9.17 -7.72 -0.65
CA THR A 236 -10.41 -8.32 -1.15
C THR A 236 -11.45 -8.32 -0.04
N PRO A 237 -12.65 -7.76 -0.25
CA PRO A 237 -13.72 -7.86 0.74
C PRO A 237 -14.03 -9.32 1.07
N ILE A 238 -14.22 -9.64 2.36
CA ILE A 238 -14.59 -11.01 2.80
C ILE A 238 -16.04 -11.34 2.47
N ALA A 239 -16.89 -10.32 2.40
CA ALA A 239 -18.29 -10.42 2.02
C ALA A 239 -18.74 -9.09 1.41
N TYR A 240 -19.61 -9.16 0.42
CA TYR A 240 -20.27 -7.99 -0.16
C TYR A 240 -21.63 -8.39 -0.74
N GLY A 241 -22.57 -7.46 -0.70
CA GLY A 241 -23.90 -7.69 -1.24
C GLY A 241 -24.83 -6.51 -1.07
N HIS A 242 -26.03 -6.68 -1.61
CA HIS A 242 -27.14 -5.74 -1.47
C HIS A 242 -28.12 -6.23 -0.41
N CYS A 243 -28.60 -5.30 0.41
CA CYS A 243 -29.67 -5.51 1.38
C CYS A 243 -30.85 -4.57 1.06
N GLU A 244 -32.05 -5.05 1.14
CA GLU A 244 -33.26 -4.21 1.00
C GLU A 244 -33.31 -3.16 2.14
N ASP A 245 -34.04 -2.06 1.93
CA ASP A 245 -34.23 -1.00 2.92
C ASP A 245 -35.16 -1.43 4.07
N GLU A 246 -34.81 -2.57 4.69
CA GLU A 246 -35.49 -3.14 5.85
C GLU A 246 -34.53 -3.21 7.05
N VAL A 247 -34.92 -2.56 8.17
CA VAL A 247 -34.09 -2.47 9.37
C VAL A 247 -33.69 -3.83 9.91
N GLU A 248 -34.65 -4.77 9.95
CA GLU A 248 -34.44 -6.15 10.43
C GLU A 248 -33.37 -6.89 9.61
N LYS A 249 -33.47 -6.83 8.30
CA LYS A 249 -32.55 -7.52 7.38
C LYS A 249 -31.16 -6.91 7.47
N MET A 250 -31.06 -5.57 7.47
CA MET A 250 -29.80 -4.86 7.60
C MET A 250 -29.14 -5.13 8.95
N THR A 251 -29.91 -5.13 10.05
CA THR A 251 -29.41 -5.47 11.40
C THR A 251 -28.81 -6.86 11.42
N ALA A 252 -29.56 -7.87 10.93
CA ALA A 252 -29.08 -9.26 10.87
C ALA A 252 -27.79 -9.41 10.01
N GLN A 253 -27.72 -8.67 8.90
CA GLN A 253 -26.55 -8.71 8.03
C GLN A 253 -25.32 -8.06 8.70
N VAL A 254 -25.50 -6.94 9.39
CA VAL A 254 -24.41 -6.32 10.17
C VAL A 254 -23.96 -7.24 11.31
N GLU A 255 -24.87 -7.90 12.02
CA GLU A 255 -24.53 -8.87 13.07
C GLU A 255 -23.70 -10.05 12.54
N LEU A 256 -24.12 -10.61 11.39
CA LEU A 256 -23.43 -11.69 10.73
C LEU A 256 -21.98 -11.28 10.34
N PHE A 257 -21.82 -10.10 9.78
CA PHE A 257 -20.52 -9.64 9.32
C PHE A 257 -19.62 -9.18 10.48
N ALA A 258 -20.18 -8.59 11.53
CA ALA A 258 -19.42 -8.18 12.70
C ALA A 258 -18.71 -9.36 13.43
N ALA A 259 -19.21 -10.59 13.23
CA ALA A 259 -18.56 -11.78 13.78
C ALA A 259 -17.21 -12.13 13.11
N GLN A 260 -16.91 -11.59 11.94
CA GLN A 260 -15.75 -11.99 11.13
C GLN A 260 -14.99 -10.80 10.50
N ALA A 261 -15.57 -9.60 10.47
CA ALA A 261 -14.96 -8.43 9.85
C ALA A 261 -14.16 -7.60 10.87
N ASP A 262 -13.15 -6.89 10.40
CA ASP A 262 -12.43 -5.86 11.15
C ASP A 262 -13.03 -4.46 10.90
N LEU A 263 -13.78 -4.32 9.80
CA LEU A 263 -14.44 -3.09 9.38
C LEU A 263 -15.67 -3.41 8.53
N ILE A 264 -16.77 -2.72 8.78
CA ILE A 264 -17.99 -2.82 7.98
C ILE A 264 -18.21 -1.49 7.26
N LEU A 265 -18.42 -1.56 5.95
CA LEU A 265 -18.79 -0.43 5.11
C LEU A 265 -20.22 -0.62 4.63
N THR A 266 -21.05 0.42 4.73
CA THR A 266 -22.37 0.42 4.07
C THR A 266 -22.47 1.60 3.11
N THR A 267 -23.34 1.55 2.12
CA THR A 267 -23.64 2.65 1.21
C THR A 267 -25.13 2.70 0.93
N GLY A 268 -25.74 3.87 1.09
CA GLY A 268 -27.20 4.08 1.08
C GLY A 268 -27.77 4.23 2.49
N GLY A 269 -29.03 4.64 2.59
CA GLY A 269 -29.83 4.70 3.83
C GLY A 269 -29.32 5.62 4.95
N VAL A 270 -28.50 6.65 4.67
CA VAL A 270 -27.85 7.50 5.70
C VAL A 270 -28.24 8.99 5.67
N SER A 271 -29.17 9.39 4.82
CA SER A 271 -29.57 10.79 4.69
C SER A 271 -30.64 11.20 5.74
N VAL A 272 -31.59 12.07 5.42
CA VAL A 272 -32.63 12.56 6.28
C VAL A 272 -34.03 12.16 5.78
N GLY A 273 -34.14 11.24 4.84
CA GLY A 273 -35.36 10.75 4.24
C GLY A 273 -36.11 9.76 5.17
N GLN A 274 -37.39 9.58 4.94
CA GLN A 274 -38.19 8.59 5.68
C GLN A 274 -37.75 7.13 5.52
N LYS A 275 -36.88 6.85 4.55
CA LYS A 275 -36.29 5.52 4.26
C LYS A 275 -34.83 5.39 4.69
N ASP A 276 -34.32 6.30 5.49
CA ASP A 276 -32.92 6.26 5.95
C ASP A 276 -32.79 5.35 7.17
N ILE A 277 -32.70 4.06 6.90
CA ILE A 277 -32.78 2.99 7.89
C ILE A 277 -31.55 2.88 8.82
N MET A 278 -30.39 3.44 8.45
CA MET A 278 -29.14 3.21 9.19
C MET A 278 -29.13 3.75 10.60
N HIS A 279 -29.89 4.81 10.90
CA HIS A 279 -30.04 5.30 12.27
C HIS A 279 -30.76 4.29 13.17
N GLU A 280 -31.86 3.73 12.67
CA GLU A 280 -32.64 2.72 13.38
C GLU A 280 -31.86 1.40 13.53
N VAL A 281 -31.07 1.03 12.52
CA VAL A 281 -30.15 -0.11 12.59
C VAL A 281 -29.12 0.08 13.69
N VAL A 282 -28.48 1.27 13.77
CA VAL A 282 -27.48 1.59 14.82
C VAL A 282 -28.13 1.55 16.21
N GLU A 283 -29.34 2.07 16.37
CA GLU A 283 -30.08 2.04 17.61
C GLU A 283 -30.44 0.60 18.01
N ARG A 284 -30.99 -0.19 17.10
CA ARG A 284 -31.37 -1.59 17.31
C ARG A 284 -30.19 -2.49 17.67
N LEU A 285 -29.04 -2.24 17.08
CA LEU A 285 -27.78 -2.91 17.41
C LEU A 285 -27.21 -2.47 18.77
N HIS A 286 -27.77 -1.44 19.40
CA HIS A 286 -27.16 -0.74 20.53
C HIS A 286 -25.71 -0.34 20.24
N ALA A 287 -25.43 0.01 18.98
CA ALA A 287 -24.10 0.41 18.54
C ALA A 287 -23.80 1.85 19.02
N LYS A 288 -22.54 2.08 19.41
CA LYS A 288 -22.09 3.42 19.81
C LYS A 288 -21.94 4.31 18.58
N GLN A 289 -22.85 5.25 18.35
CA GLN A 289 -22.71 6.26 17.30
C GLN A 289 -21.54 7.17 17.64
N LEU A 290 -20.64 7.38 16.70
CA LEU A 290 -19.51 8.32 16.78
C LEU A 290 -19.94 9.70 16.28
N PHE A 291 -20.41 9.75 15.05
CA PHE A 291 -20.93 10.96 14.43
C PHE A 291 -22.01 10.65 13.38
N TRP A 292 -22.78 11.65 13.04
CA TRP A 292 -23.65 11.68 11.88
C TRP A 292 -23.54 13.03 11.18
N LYS A 293 -23.12 13.03 9.92
CA LYS A 293 -22.73 14.13 9.04
C LYS A 293 -21.32 14.64 9.28
N VAL A 294 -20.63 14.81 8.19
CA VAL A 294 -19.30 15.44 8.11
C VAL A 294 -19.43 16.76 7.36
N ALA A 295 -18.76 17.80 7.83
CA ALA A 295 -18.83 19.17 7.28
C ALA A 295 -18.05 19.28 5.94
N LEU A 296 -18.46 18.53 4.93
CA LEU A 296 -17.89 18.50 3.59
C LEU A 296 -18.97 18.35 2.51
N LYS A 297 -18.63 18.59 1.27
CA LYS A 297 -19.49 18.40 0.10
C LYS A 297 -18.69 17.92 -1.11
N PRO A 298 -19.10 16.80 -1.80
CA PRO A 298 -20.24 15.93 -1.51
C PRO A 298 -19.96 14.97 -0.37
N GLY A 299 -20.99 14.20 0.05
CA GLY A 299 -20.85 13.14 1.04
C GLY A 299 -21.11 13.58 2.50
N ALA A 300 -21.68 14.78 2.73
CA ALA A 300 -22.03 15.22 4.09
C ALA A 300 -22.84 14.19 4.89
N PRO A 301 -23.86 13.50 4.35
CA PRO A 301 -24.52 12.40 5.02
C PRO A 301 -23.57 11.19 5.09
N THR A 302 -22.93 11.03 6.23
CA THR A 302 -22.07 9.90 6.57
C THR A 302 -22.23 9.61 8.04
N LEU A 303 -22.55 8.38 8.39
CA LEU A 303 -22.70 7.93 9.76
C LEU A 303 -21.55 6.99 10.10
N ALA A 304 -20.99 7.15 11.29
CA ALA A 304 -20.04 6.20 11.84
C ALA A 304 -20.50 5.70 13.20
N ALA A 305 -20.33 4.41 13.43
CA ALA A 305 -20.68 3.76 14.69
C ALA A 305 -19.71 2.62 15.01
N VAL A 306 -19.77 2.13 16.24
CA VAL A 306 -19.01 0.95 16.69
C VAL A 306 -19.99 -0.07 17.23
N TYR A 307 -19.95 -1.28 16.68
CA TYR A 307 -20.73 -2.42 17.14
C TYR A 307 -19.81 -3.57 17.54
N LYS A 308 -19.89 -4.02 18.80
CA LYS A 308 -19.01 -5.07 19.34
C LYS A 308 -17.52 -4.85 19.09
N GLY A 309 -17.07 -3.61 19.15
CA GLY A 309 -15.68 -3.23 18.88
C GLY A 309 -15.31 -3.09 17.40
N ILE A 310 -16.24 -3.37 16.49
CA ILE A 310 -16.03 -3.23 15.04
C ILE A 310 -16.54 -1.87 14.57
N ALA A 311 -15.68 -1.10 13.90
CA ALA A 311 -16.08 0.15 13.30
C ALA A 311 -17.00 -0.08 12.09
N MET A 312 -18.05 0.73 11.98
CA MET A 312 -18.96 0.79 10.85
C MET A 312 -18.91 2.19 10.24
N ILE A 313 -18.74 2.28 8.93
CA ILE A 313 -18.76 3.54 8.18
C ILE A 313 -19.87 3.45 7.13
N CYS A 314 -20.92 4.22 7.34
CA CYS A 314 -22.10 4.24 6.48
C CYS A 314 -21.98 5.43 5.52
N LEU A 315 -21.67 5.14 4.26
CA LEU A 315 -21.39 6.11 3.22
C LEU A 315 -22.67 6.61 2.53
N SER A 316 -22.59 7.78 1.93
CA SER A 316 -23.67 8.36 1.14
C SER A 316 -24.15 7.41 0.02
N GLY A 317 -25.45 7.37 -0.25
CA GLY A 317 -26.02 6.70 -1.42
C GLY A 317 -25.68 7.39 -2.75
N ASN A 318 -25.34 8.68 -2.74
CA ASN A 318 -24.89 9.38 -3.96
C ASN A 318 -23.50 8.93 -4.39
N PRO A 319 -23.28 8.45 -5.63
CA PRO A 319 -22.05 7.79 -6.06
C PRO A 319 -20.76 8.58 -5.83
N PHE A 320 -20.72 9.85 -6.23
CA PHE A 320 -19.52 10.65 -5.97
C PHE A 320 -19.38 11.02 -4.49
N GLY A 321 -20.48 11.09 -3.74
CA GLY A 321 -20.43 11.24 -2.30
C GLY A 321 -19.78 10.03 -1.62
N ALA A 322 -20.20 8.82 -2.00
CA ALA A 322 -19.60 7.58 -1.53
C ALA A 322 -18.11 7.48 -1.90
N ALA A 323 -17.76 7.83 -3.16
CA ALA A 323 -16.38 7.83 -3.62
C ALA A 323 -15.47 8.80 -2.85
N ALA A 324 -15.92 10.05 -2.65
CA ALA A 324 -15.18 11.03 -1.87
C ALA A 324 -14.98 10.58 -0.41
N ASN A 325 -16.04 10.05 0.22
CA ASN A 325 -15.95 9.55 1.60
C ASN A 325 -15.10 8.29 1.73
N PHE A 326 -15.11 7.41 0.73
CA PHE A 326 -14.17 6.29 0.70
C PHE A 326 -12.73 6.78 0.77
N GLU A 327 -12.35 7.70 -0.10
CA GLU A 327 -11.00 8.24 -0.13
C GLU A 327 -10.68 9.02 1.17
N LEU A 328 -11.59 9.87 1.62
CA LEU A 328 -11.33 10.80 2.72
C LEU A 328 -11.45 10.17 4.13
N LEU A 329 -12.25 9.12 4.30
CA LEU A 329 -12.54 8.51 5.60
C LEU A 329 -12.13 7.04 5.66
N VAL A 330 -12.52 6.22 4.67
CA VAL A 330 -12.28 4.77 4.72
C VAL A 330 -10.80 4.45 4.56
N ARG A 331 -10.11 5.03 3.58
CA ARG A 331 -8.67 4.79 3.39
C ARG A 331 -7.84 5.11 4.64
N PRO A 332 -7.96 6.30 5.28
CA PRO A 332 -7.23 6.59 6.52
C PRO A 332 -7.58 5.64 7.68
N THR A 333 -8.82 5.14 7.72
CA THR A 333 -9.23 4.14 8.72
C THR A 333 -8.54 2.80 8.48
N ILE A 334 -8.45 2.36 7.22
CA ILE A 334 -7.73 1.14 6.86
C ILE A 334 -6.22 1.31 7.09
N ALA A 335 -5.66 2.50 6.84
CA ALA A 335 -4.27 2.79 7.19
C ALA A 335 -4.00 2.56 8.69
N ALA A 336 -4.87 3.08 9.56
CA ALA A 336 -4.76 2.87 10.99
C ALA A 336 -4.94 1.39 11.39
N LEU A 337 -5.90 0.70 10.77
CA LEU A 337 -6.19 -0.71 11.01
C LEU A 337 -5.03 -1.63 10.59
N THR A 338 -4.32 -1.30 9.52
CA THR A 338 -3.24 -2.13 8.96
C THR A 338 -1.85 -1.68 9.34
N GLY A 339 -1.66 -0.44 9.79
CA GLY A 339 -0.36 0.18 9.93
C GLY A 339 0.31 0.51 8.59
N ASN A 340 -0.41 0.41 7.47
CA ASN A 340 0.12 0.62 6.12
C ASN A 340 -0.10 2.05 5.63
N ASN A 341 0.93 2.87 5.66
CA ASN A 341 0.88 4.26 5.23
C ASN A 341 0.61 4.45 3.72
N ARG A 342 0.67 3.40 2.89
CA ARG A 342 0.26 3.48 1.48
C ARG A 342 -1.24 3.74 1.32
N TRP A 343 -2.04 3.44 2.35
CA TRP A 343 -3.46 3.72 2.39
C TRP A 343 -3.77 5.20 2.69
N GLU A 344 -2.83 5.93 3.31
CA GLU A 344 -3.00 7.36 3.54
C GLU A 344 -3.04 8.12 2.20
N LEU A 345 -3.92 9.12 2.15
CA LEU A 345 -3.97 10.02 1.01
C LEU A 345 -2.75 10.93 1.01
N LYS A 346 -1.98 10.87 -0.05
CA LYS A 346 -0.92 11.87 -0.27
C LYS A 346 -1.57 13.18 -0.66
N THR A 347 -1.27 14.23 0.11
CA THR A 347 -1.75 15.58 -0.15
C THR A 347 -0.62 16.46 -0.64
N GLN A 348 -0.91 17.31 -1.59
CA GLN A 348 0.03 18.31 -2.10
C GLN A 348 -0.73 19.54 -2.59
N LYS A 349 -0.01 20.60 -2.86
CA LYS A 349 -0.56 21.81 -3.48
C LYS A 349 -0.40 21.76 -4.99
N ALA A 350 -1.36 22.34 -5.71
CA ALA A 350 -1.32 22.47 -7.15
C ALA A 350 -2.04 23.75 -7.60
N PHE A 351 -1.66 24.30 -8.77
CA PHE A 351 -2.27 25.50 -9.33
C PHE A 351 -3.51 25.18 -10.14
N LEU A 352 -4.65 25.69 -9.72
CA LEU A 352 -5.95 25.47 -10.37
C LEU A 352 -5.97 26.09 -11.78
N GLN A 353 -6.42 25.32 -12.77
CA GLN A 353 -6.44 25.76 -14.18
C GLN A 353 -7.82 26.22 -14.67
N ASN A 354 -8.86 26.07 -13.84
CA ASN A 354 -10.24 26.49 -14.15
C ASN A 354 -10.83 27.28 -12.98
N ASP A 355 -11.71 28.21 -13.24
CA ASP A 355 -12.50 28.87 -12.19
C ASP A 355 -13.54 27.92 -11.61
N TYR A 356 -13.75 27.98 -10.29
CA TYR A 356 -14.86 27.34 -9.63
C TYR A 356 -15.56 28.35 -8.70
N LYS A 357 -16.69 28.89 -9.17
CA LYS A 357 -17.39 30.06 -8.55
C LYS A 357 -18.57 29.69 -7.64
N LYS A 358 -18.74 28.39 -7.30
CA LYS A 358 -19.85 27.99 -6.42
C LYS A 358 -19.49 28.22 -4.96
N HIS A 359 -20.26 29.09 -4.30
CA HIS A 359 -20.21 29.27 -2.86
C HIS A 359 -21.00 28.15 -2.14
N GLY A 360 -20.65 27.86 -0.93
CA GLY A 360 -21.31 26.85 -0.12
C GLY A 360 -21.05 27.00 1.37
N LYS A 361 -21.72 26.17 2.18
CA LYS A 361 -21.61 26.19 3.64
C LYS A 361 -20.38 25.44 4.16
N TYR A 362 -19.87 24.48 3.36
CA TYR A 362 -18.82 23.55 3.78
C TYR A 362 -17.69 23.50 2.76
N ARG A 363 -16.51 23.01 3.19
CA ARG A 363 -15.42 22.62 2.28
C ARG A 363 -15.95 21.71 1.17
N ARG A 364 -15.39 21.86 0.00
CA ARG A 364 -15.83 21.14 -1.18
C ARG A 364 -14.70 20.30 -1.75
N PHE A 365 -15.01 19.05 -2.02
CA PHE A 365 -14.11 18.13 -2.71
C PHE A 365 -14.64 17.90 -4.12
N LEU A 366 -13.80 18.20 -5.11
CA LEU A 366 -14.12 17.99 -6.52
C LEU A 366 -13.19 16.93 -7.08
N ARG A 367 -13.69 16.16 -8.03
CA ARG A 367 -12.83 15.31 -8.85
C ARG A 367 -11.93 16.17 -9.73
N GLY A 368 -10.67 15.76 -9.87
CA GLY A 368 -9.68 16.51 -10.60
C GLY A 368 -8.65 15.64 -11.30
N TYR A 369 -8.03 16.21 -12.33
CA TYR A 369 -6.83 15.67 -12.94
C TYR A 369 -5.65 16.58 -12.62
N THR A 370 -4.57 16.02 -12.11
CA THR A 370 -3.36 16.76 -11.78
C THR A 370 -2.16 16.22 -12.54
N GLU A 371 -1.33 17.14 -13.02
CA GLU A 371 -0.08 16.86 -13.71
C GLU A 371 0.86 18.06 -13.58
N ASN A 372 2.14 17.82 -13.31
CA ASN A 372 3.20 18.84 -13.27
C ASN A 372 2.86 20.06 -12.37
N GLY A 373 2.29 19.84 -11.19
CA GLY A 373 1.92 20.89 -10.24
C GLY A 373 0.70 21.72 -10.63
N LYS A 374 0.00 21.33 -11.68
CA LYS A 374 -1.26 21.95 -12.14
C LYS A 374 -2.41 20.99 -11.89
N VAL A 375 -3.61 21.55 -11.67
CA VAL A 375 -4.82 20.73 -11.49
C VAL A 375 -5.99 21.32 -12.29
N TRP A 376 -6.74 20.44 -12.93
CA TRP A 376 -7.92 20.76 -13.75
C TRP A 376 -9.16 20.13 -13.12
N ILE A 377 -10.24 20.91 -13.13
CA ILE A 377 -11.58 20.40 -12.88
C ILE A 377 -12.11 19.89 -14.22
N PRO A 378 -12.47 18.61 -14.39
CA PRO A 378 -13.05 18.10 -15.63
C PRO A 378 -14.28 18.89 -16.06
N SER A 379 -14.52 18.98 -17.36
CA SER A 379 -15.77 19.53 -17.88
C SER A 379 -16.97 18.65 -17.52
N GLY A 380 -18.16 19.25 -17.44
CA GLY A 380 -19.41 18.50 -17.24
C GLY A 380 -20.09 18.73 -15.88
N ASN A 381 -20.94 17.78 -15.51
CA ASN A 381 -21.76 17.87 -14.29
C ASN A 381 -21.00 17.33 -13.07
N HIS A 382 -20.85 18.17 -12.05
CA HIS A 382 -20.18 17.83 -10.79
C HIS A 382 -21.17 17.53 -9.63
N ALA A 383 -22.41 17.19 -9.93
CA ALA A 383 -23.37 16.78 -8.93
C ALA A 383 -22.90 15.50 -8.21
N SER A 384 -23.33 15.31 -6.95
CA SER A 384 -22.96 14.16 -6.11
C SER A 384 -23.39 12.80 -6.68
N GLY A 385 -24.47 12.80 -7.47
CA GLY A 385 -24.99 11.59 -8.14
C GLY A 385 -24.26 11.20 -9.43
N VAL A 386 -23.31 12.03 -9.91
CA VAL A 386 -22.60 11.77 -11.18
C VAL A 386 -21.26 11.12 -10.91
N LEU A 387 -21.09 9.87 -11.33
CA LEU A 387 -19.84 9.11 -11.18
C LEU A 387 -18.95 9.17 -12.43
N ALA A 388 -19.54 9.13 -13.63
CA ALA A 388 -18.79 9.02 -14.89
C ALA A 388 -17.73 10.10 -15.08
N SER A 389 -17.94 11.32 -14.55
CA SER A 389 -16.95 12.39 -14.60
C SER A 389 -15.72 12.20 -13.68
N MET A 390 -15.63 11.08 -12.95
CA MET A 390 -14.39 10.63 -12.29
C MET A 390 -13.44 9.86 -13.22
N ILE A 391 -13.92 9.40 -14.37
CA ILE A 391 -13.06 8.67 -15.33
C ILE A 391 -11.89 9.57 -15.74
N GLY A 392 -10.66 9.05 -15.59
CA GLY A 392 -9.42 9.80 -15.87
C GLY A 392 -8.99 10.80 -14.78
N CYS A 393 -9.75 10.96 -13.70
CA CYS A 393 -9.34 11.76 -12.54
C CYS A 393 -8.33 10.98 -11.69
N ASN A 394 -7.34 11.68 -11.16
CA ASN A 394 -6.29 11.13 -10.30
C ASN A 394 -6.16 11.86 -8.96
N CYS A 395 -7.06 12.81 -8.67
CA CYS A 395 -7.08 13.51 -7.39
C CYS A 395 -8.48 14.00 -7.00
N LEU A 396 -8.65 14.31 -5.72
CA LEU A 396 -9.71 15.17 -5.22
C LEU A 396 -9.14 16.56 -4.96
N ILE A 397 -9.78 17.59 -5.52
CA ILE A 397 -9.42 18.99 -5.28
C ILE A 397 -10.18 19.48 -4.08
N GLU A 398 -9.49 19.98 -3.07
CA GLU A 398 -10.09 20.60 -1.89
C GLU A 398 -10.21 22.11 -2.09
N LEU A 399 -11.43 22.60 -2.03
CA LEU A 399 -11.74 24.02 -2.13
C LEU A 399 -12.43 24.51 -0.85
N SER A 400 -12.18 25.78 -0.53
CA SER A 400 -12.91 26.48 0.52
C SER A 400 -14.41 26.60 0.16
N GLN A 401 -15.20 27.11 1.09
CA GLN A 401 -16.61 27.40 0.87
C GLN A 401 -16.85 28.51 -0.20
N ASP A 402 -15.84 29.32 -0.49
CA ASP A 402 -15.94 30.45 -1.42
C ASP A 402 -15.56 30.09 -2.88
N GLY A 403 -15.17 28.83 -3.10
CA GLY A 403 -14.65 28.37 -4.38
C GLY A 403 -13.19 28.74 -4.57
N ALA A 404 -12.72 28.82 -5.83
CA ALA A 404 -11.36 29.23 -6.18
C ALA A 404 -11.31 29.72 -7.64
N ARG A 405 -10.30 30.55 -7.95
CA ARG A 405 -10.06 31.10 -9.30
C ARG A 405 -8.90 30.35 -9.97
N LYS A 406 -8.90 30.39 -11.29
CA LYS A 406 -7.74 29.94 -12.08
C LYS A 406 -6.47 30.64 -11.60
N GLY A 407 -5.40 29.88 -11.43
CA GLY A 407 -4.10 30.35 -10.94
C GLY A 407 -3.94 30.31 -9.40
N GLU A 408 -5.00 30.12 -8.65
CA GLU A 408 -4.91 29.95 -7.20
C GLU A 408 -4.31 28.60 -6.84
N GLU A 409 -3.52 28.57 -5.78
CA GLU A 409 -2.96 27.35 -5.20
C GLU A 409 -4.00 26.66 -4.31
N VAL A 410 -4.28 25.41 -4.60
CA VAL A 410 -5.29 24.60 -3.89
C VAL A 410 -4.67 23.31 -3.38
N TRP A 411 -5.25 22.73 -2.33
CA TRP A 411 -4.89 21.39 -1.88
C TRP A 411 -5.52 20.34 -2.78
N ILE A 412 -4.73 19.30 -3.08
CA ILE A 412 -5.21 18.13 -3.78
C ILE A 412 -4.86 16.87 -2.99
N HIS A 413 -5.73 15.88 -3.03
CA HIS A 413 -5.57 14.55 -2.44
C HIS A 413 -5.43 13.55 -3.58
N LEU A 414 -4.29 12.89 -3.69
CA LEU A 414 -4.01 11.93 -4.76
C LEU A 414 -4.76 10.61 -4.54
N LEU A 415 -5.42 10.11 -5.61
CA LEU A 415 -6.24 8.88 -5.57
C LEU A 415 -5.39 7.61 -5.76
#